data_ae6c95bc6d3af054f32a45f4254206d4
#
_entry.id   ae6c95bc6d3af054f32a45f4254206d4
#
_cell.length_a   1.000
_cell.length_b   1.000
_cell.length_c   1.000
_cell.angle_alpha   90.00
_cell.angle_beta   90.00
_cell.angle_gamma   90.00
#
_symmetry.space_group_name_H-M   'P 1'
#
loop_
_entity.id
_entity.type
_entity.pdbx_description
1 polymer ?
#
loop_
_entity_poly.entity_id
_entity_poly.type
_entity_poly.pdbx_seq_one_letter_code
_entity_poly.pdbx_strand_id
1 'polypeptide(L)'
;MKRTIRALCALLTIAGCSGETYKTIGSLESLDPQFGKLVSPDAKIEIIAEGFSWIEGPLWLPTEDCLVFSNIPPNKLWKWTEKEGAVDYLEKSGFLGKVPRPGFKGAFDEAGSNGLLLSPENKLVLCQHGLRQIALMTTPLNDPKPEYKTLTDRNHEGKKYNSPNDGCYHKDGSLFFTDPPYGLPGGADDETRETDYSGVYRLSKDGKVTLIDDQLERPNGIALSPDQKTLYVANSHGTNAIWMAYDLNEDGTVKGKRVLKDVTKRVGTRKGMPDGLKINDEGYIFATAPGGVWVLDPEGKHLGTIVTKEFASNVAFSPDKKTLYITADMLLLRVKLR
;
A
#
# COMPACT_ATOMS: atom_id res chain seq x y z
N MET A 1 3.92 39.48 66.55
CA MET A 1 3.43 38.55 65.54
C MET A 1 3.82 39.11 64.18
N LYS A 2 4.89 38.58 63.59
CA LYS A 2 5.33 38.93 62.20
C LYS A 2 4.88 37.89 61.28
N ARG A 3 3.97 38.19 60.30
CA ARG A 3 3.56 37.32 59.22
C ARG A 3 4.52 37.46 58.05
N THR A 4 5.21 36.38 57.73
CA THR A 4 6.11 36.29 56.60
C THR A 4 5.27 35.84 55.38
N ILE A 5 5.16 36.67 54.34
CA ILE A 5 4.56 36.36 53.07
C ILE A 5 5.62 35.62 52.23
N ARG A 6 5.40 34.36 51.91
CA ARG A 6 6.20 33.63 50.93
C ARG A 6 5.62 33.87 49.55
N ALA A 7 6.35 34.52 48.67
CA ALA A 7 6.06 34.63 47.27
C ALA A 7 6.38 33.29 46.58
N LEU A 8 5.38 32.72 45.96
CA LEU A 8 5.51 31.51 45.13
C LEU A 8 5.85 31.95 43.71
N CYS A 9 7.11 31.84 43.30
CA CYS A 9 7.52 31.97 41.90
C CYS A 9 7.07 30.73 41.13
N ALA A 10 6.05 30.88 40.30
CA ALA A 10 5.72 29.89 39.31
C ALA A 10 6.74 29.95 38.17
N LEU A 11 7.62 28.97 38.06
CA LEU A 11 8.42 28.76 36.88
C LEU A 11 7.47 28.27 35.76
N LEU A 12 7.21 29.13 34.78
CA LEU A 12 6.71 28.71 33.49
C LEU A 12 7.84 27.95 32.78
N THR A 13 7.78 26.64 32.77
CA THR A 13 8.55 25.82 31.83
C THR A 13 7.92 26.01 30.47
N ILE A 14 8.53 26.79 29.61
CA ILE A 14 8.29 26.79 28.19
C ILE A 14 8.78 25.41 27.70
N ALA A 15 7.85 24.50 27.45
CA ALA A 15 8.13 23.29 26.70
C ALA A 15 8.52 23.71 25.28
N GLY A 16 9.82 23.80 25.02
CA GLY A 16 10.35 23.92 23.69
C GLY A 16 9.99 22.63 22.93
N CYS A 17 9.29 22.76 21.84
CA CYS A 17 9.21 21.69 20.84
C CYS A 17 10.64 21.38 20.38
N SER A 18 11.28 20.39 20.99
CA SER A 18 12.44 19.73 20.44
C SER A 18 11.91 18.89 19.26
N GLY A 19 12.05 19.39 18.03
CA GLY A 19 11.77 18.61 16.84
C GLY A 19 12.62 17.33 16.89
N GLU A 20 11.98 16.18 17.04
CA GLU A 20 12.66 14.90 16.96
C GLU A 20 13.33 14.80 15.60
N THR A 21 14.64 14.59 15.59
CA THR A 21 15.42 14.40 14.36
C THR A 21 15.34 12.91 14.04
N TYR A 22 14.51 12.54 13.07
CA TYR A 22 14.42 11.16 12.57
C TYR A 22 15.73 10.71 11.93
N LYS A 23 16.09 9.44 12.12
CA LYS A 23 17.17 8.80 11.36
C LYS A 23 16.83 8.85 9.88
N THR A 24 17.82 8.98 9.02
CA THR A 24 17.64 9.02 7.56
C THR A 24 18.30 7.83 6.90
N ILE A 25 17.76 7.41 5.75
CA ILE A 25 18.26 6.29 4.96
C ILE A 25 18.27 6.69 3.47
N GLY A 26 19.10 6.02 2.68
CA GLY A 26 19.06 6.12 1.23
C GLY A 26 19.51 7.46 0.65
N SER A 27 19.00 7.76 -0.54
CA SER A 27 19.34 8.96 -1.31
C SER A 27 18.30 9.25 -2.40
N LEU A 28 18.40 10.39 -3.05
CA LEU A 28 17.60 10.74 -4.22
C LEU A 28 18.47 10.65 -5.47
N GLU A 29 17.99 9.98 -6.49
CA GLU A 29 18.63 9.90 -7.82
C GLU A 29 17.75 10.61 -8.85
N SER A 30 18.17 11.78 -9.30
CA SER A 30 17.47 12.54 -10.36
C SER A 30 18.01 12.14 -11.72
N LEU A 31 17.13 11.70 -12.61
CA LEU A 31 17.44 11.36 -14.00
C LEU A 31 16.91 12.39 -15.00
N ASP A 32 15.94 13.19 -14.57
CA ASP A 32 15.31 14.24 -15.36
C ASP A 32 15.03 15.47 -14.47
N PRO A 33 15.17 16.70 -14.98
CA PRO A 33 14.87 17.91 -14.22
C PRO A 33 13.44 17.99 -13.64
N GLN A 34 12.47 17.27 -14.22
CA GLN A 34 11.11 17.21 -13.69
C GLN A 34 11.05 16.49 -12.31
N PHE A 35 11.94 15.56 -12.04
CA PHE A 35 12.03 14.91 -10.72
C PHE A 35 12.20 15.95 -9.61
N GLY A 36 13.06 16.97 -9.82
CA GLY A 36 13.29 18.03 -8.85
C GLY A 36 12.11 19.00 -8.67
N LYS A 37 11.08 18.94 -9.54
CA LYS A 37 9.82 19.67 -9.35
C LYS A 37 8.83 18.91 -8.44
N LEU A 38 8.99 17.60 -8.32
CA LEU A 38 8.13 16.71 -7.52
C LEU A 38 8.74 16.41 -6.17
N VAL A 39 10.04 16.14 -6.14
CA VAL A 39 10.81 15.81 -4.93
C VAL A 39 11.91 16.85 -4.76
N SER A 40 11.95 17.51 -3.60
CA SER A 40 13.01 18.49 -3.34
C SER A 40 14.38 17.81 -3.36
N PRO A 41 15.41 18.38 -4.03
CA PRO A 41 16.76 17.83 -4.02
C PRO A 41 17.35 17.63 -2.61
N ASP A 42 16.90 18.44 -1.65
CA ASP A 42 17.35 18.40 -0.25
C ASP A 42 16.48 17.52 0.65
N ALA A 43 15.40 16.93 0.09
CA ALA A 43 14.51 16.07 0.85
C ALA A 43 15.27 14.86 1.40
N LYS A 44 14.96 14.52 2.65
CA LYS A 44 15.52 13.35 3.34
C LYS A 44 14.48 12.22 3.34
N ILE A 45 14.96 11.00 3.29
CA ILE A 45 14.15 9.80 3.50
C ILE A 45 14.26 9.50 5.00
N GLU A 46 13.23 9.84 5.74
CA GLU A 46 13.18 9.70 7.20
C GLU A 46 12.61 8.33 7.58
N ILE A 47 13.21 7.66 8.56
CA ILE A 47 12.66 6.46 9.20
C ILE A 47 11.76 6.94 10.33
N ILE A 48 10.44 6.85 10.14
CA ILE A 48 9.46 7.35 11.12
C ILE A 48 8.91 6.26 12.04
N ALA A 49 9.08 4.99 11.67
CA ALA A 49 8.87 3.83 12.54
C ALA A 49 9.67 2.62 12.02
N GLU A 50 10.03 1.72 12.92
CA GLU A 50 10.82 0.50 12.63
C GLU A 50 10.41 -0.65 13.56
N GLY A 51 10.80 -1.89 13.23
CA GLY A 51 10.57 -3.06 14.08
C GLY A 51 9.37 -3.92 13.68
N PHE A 52 8.92 -3.78 12.45
CA PHE A 52 7.86 -4.62 11.86
C PHE A 52 8.41 -5.92 11.28
N SER A 53 7.54 -6.77 10.74
CA SER A 53 7.96 -8.00 10.03
C SER A 53 8.00 -7.79 8.53
N TRP A 54 6.87 -7.38 7.94
CA TRP A 54 6.70 -6.98 6.55
C TRP A 54 5.48 -6.07 6.46
N ILE A 55 5.69 -4.80 6.13
CA ILE A 55 4.60 -3.82 6.11
C ILE A 55 4.18 -3.46 4.69
N GLU A 56 2.86 -3.25 4.55
CA GLU A 56 2.16 -3.03 3.29
C GLU A 56 0.93 -2.15 3.44
N GLY A 57 0.30 -1.83 2.31
CA GLY A 57 -1.01 -1.20 2.24
C GLY A 57 -1.11 0.11 2.99
N PRO A 58 -0.16 1.04 2.88
CA PRO A 58 -0.24 2.30 3.60
C PRO A 58 -1.44 3.10 3.08
N LEU A 59 -2.25 3.62 4.01
CA LEU A 59 -3.46 4.37 3.73
C LEU A 59 -3.61 5.52 4.73
N TRP A 60 -3.79 6.75 4.24
CA TRP A 60 -4.17 7.85 5.11
C TRP A 60 -5.67 7.81 5.40
N LEU A 61 -6.03 7.89 6.69
CA LEU A 61 -7.42 8.02 7.16
C LEU A 61 -7.73 9.48 7.45
N PRO A 62 -8.46 10.19 6.57
CA PRO A 62 -8.65 11.64 6.71
C PRO A 62 -9.41 12.05 7.98
N THR A 63 -10.41 11.25 8.39
CA THR A 63 -11.22 11.53 9.58
C THR A 63 -10.47 11.32 10.88
N GLU A 64 -9.45 10.44 10.88
CA GLU A 64 -8.65 10.09 12.05
C GLU A 64 -7.30 10.81 12.07
N ASP A 65 -6.99 11.54 10.98
CA ASP A 65 -5.72 12.27 10.78
C ASP A 65 -4.49 11.38 11.05
N CYS A 66 -4.51 10.16 10.54
CA CYS A 66 -3.44 9.18 10.73
C CYS A 66 -3.17 8.35 9.50
N LEU A 67 -1.95 7.80 9.41
CA LEU A 67 -1.61 6.77 8.46
C LEU A 67 -1.87 5.41 9.11
N VAL A 68 -2.57 4.52 8.40
CA VAL A 68 -2.67 3.10 8.77
C VAL A 68 -1.92 2.24 7.76
N PHE A 69 -1.42 1.09 8.19
CA PHE A 69 -0.71 0.15 7.33
C PHE A 69 -0.78 -1.26 7.88
N SER A 70 -0.70 -2.23 7.00
CA SER A 70 -0.66 -3.66 7.34
C SER A 70 0.74 -4.07 7.78
N ASN A 71 0.83 -4.85 8.87
CA ASN A 71 1.97 -5.70 9.18
C ASN A 71 1.49 -7.13 8.99
N ILE A 72 1.80 -7.71 7.83
CA ILE A 72 1.08 -8.88 7.30
C ILE A 72 1.34 -10.14 8.12
N PRO A 73 2.60 -10.53 8.44
CA PRO A 73 2.85 -11.79 9.14
C PRO A 73 2.23 -11.88 10.52
N PRO A 74 2.28 -10.84 11.38
CA PRO A 74 1.59 -10.88 12.67
C PRO A 74 0.07 -10.65 12.57
N ASN A 75 -0.47 -10.48 11.35
CA ASN A 75 -1.90 -10.31 11.09
C ASN A 75 -2.51 -9.09 11.81
N LYS A 76 -1.81 -7.96 11.73
CA LYS A 76 -2.17 -6.70 12.40
C LYS A 76 -2.18 -5.51 11.46
N LEU A 77 -2.98 -4.49 11.81
CA LEU A 77 -2.78 -3.12 11.33
C LEU A 77 -2.14 -2.28 12.42
N TRP A 78 -1.31 -1.36 11.98
CA TRP A 78 -0.73 -0.31 12.80
C TRP A 78 -1.28 1.04 12.34
N LYS A 79 -1.37 2.01 13.24
CA LYS A 79 -1.55 3.42 12.89
C LYS A 79 -0.30 4.20 13.30
N TRP A 80 0.00 5.24 12.54
CA TRP A 80 1.07 6.18 12.82
C TRP A 80 0.54 7.60 12.81
N THR A 81 0.94 8.38 13.80
CA THR A 81 0.76 9.84 13.85
C THR A 81 2.07 10.50 14.24
N GLU A 82 2.25 11.79 13.92
CA GLU A 82 3.43 12.56 14.37
C GLU A 82 3.54 12.62 15.89
N LYS A 83 2.43 12.60 16.60
CA LYS A 83 2.35 12.74 18.05
C LYS A 83 2.64 11.45 18.81
N GLU A 84 2.13 10.32 18.31
CA GLU A 84 2.14 9.05 19.05
C GLU A 84 3.15 8.06 18.50
N GLY A 85 3.72 8.33 17.29
CA GLY A 85 4.47 7.33 16.56
C GLY A 85 3.57 6.21 16.06
N ALA A 86 4.16 5.01 15.88
CA ALA A 86 3.42 3.82 15.46
C ALA A 86 2.85 3.07 16.67
N VAL A 87 1.55 2.80 16.65
CA VAL A 87 0.83 2.04 17.68
C VAL A 87 -0.11 1.00 17.05
N ASP A 88 -0.47 -0.03 17.81
CA ASP A 88 -1.44 -1.05 17.37
C ASP A 88 -2.78 -0.37 17.00
N TYR A 89 -3.37 -0.81 15.87
CA TYR A 89 -4.65 -0.28 15.40
C TYR A 89 -5.73 -1.38 15.34
N LEU A 90 -5.42 -2.53 14.72
CA LEU A 90 -6.38 -3.62 14.57
C LEU A 90 -5.67 -4.96 14.56
N GLU A 91 -6.10 -5.89 15.38
CA GLU A 91 -5.68 -7.29 15.33
C GLU A 91 -6.55 -8.11 14.39
N LYS A 92 -6.01 -9.24 13.89
CA LYS A 92 -6.73 -10.17 13.00
C LYS A 92 -7.24 -9.49 11.71
N SER A 93 -6.39 -8.71 11.11
CA SER A 93 -6.72 -7.90 9.93
C SER A 93 -7.06 -8.74 8.69
N GLY A 94 -6.48 -9.94 8.54
CA GLY A 94 -6.65 -10.79 7.36
C GLY A 94 -7.06 -12.23 7.66
N PHE A 95 -6.91 -12.69 8.91
CA PHE A 95 -7.26 -14.04 9.34
C PHE A 95 -7.80 -14.05 10.76
N LEU A 96 -8.92 -14.73 10.98
CA LEU A 96 -9.57 -14.77 12.31
C LEU A 96 -9.02 -15.85 13.23
N GLY A 97 -8.25 -16.79 12.71
CA GLY A 97 -7.59 -17.86 13.47
C GLY A 97 -6.25 -17.44 14.08
N LYS A 98 -5.45 -18.45 14.42
CA LYS A 98 -4.09 -18.27 14.95
C LYS A 98 -3.07 -18.25 13.80
N VAL A 99 -2.02 -17.43 13.92
CA VAL A 99 -0.87 -17.40 13.02
C VAL A 99 0.38 -17.92 13.73
N PRO A 100 1.31 -18.62 13.05
CA PRO A 100 1.21 -19.01 11.64
C PRO A 100 0.10 -20.01 11.40
N ARG A 101 -0.44 -20.04 10.18
CA ARG A 101 -1.51 -20.98 9.79
C ARG A 101 -0.98 -22.41 9.68
N PRO A 102 -1.79 -23.43 9.95
CA PRO A 102 -1.39 -24.82 9.71
C PRO A 102 -0.99 -25.03 8.23
N GLY A 103 0.09 -25.78 8.02
CA GLY A 103 0.59 -26.08 6.66
C GLY A 103 1.48 -25.03 6.05
N PHE A 104 1.69 -23.90 6.70
CA PHE A 104 2.59 -22.84 6.24
C PHE A 104 4.03 -23.34 6.11
N LYS A 105 4.68 -23.07 4.98
CA LYS A 105 6.05 -23.57 4.66
C LYS A 105 7.04 -22.43 4.39
N GLY A 106 6.61 -21.20 4.37
CA GLY A 106 7.45 -20.01 4.06
C GLY A 106 8.21 -19.47 5.27
N ALA A 107 8.99 -18.42 5.05
CA ALA A 107 9.67 -17.69 6.12
C ALA A 107 8.68 -16.87 6.96
N PHE A 108 7.66 -16.32 6.32
CA PHE A 108 6.61 -15.54 6.95
C PHE A 108 5.24 -16.01 6.46
N ASP A 109 4.30 -16.21 7.38
CA ASP A 109 2.91 -16.47 7.03
C ASP A 109 2.20 -15.15 6.72
N GLU A 110 1.93 -14.89 5.45
CA GLU A 110 1.19 -13.70 5.02
C GLU A 110 -0.32 -13.86 5.26
N ALA A 111 -0.71 -14.10 6.50
CA ALA A 111 -2.11 -14.30 6.88
C ALA A 111 -2.89 -13.00 7.09
N GLY A 112 -2.22 -11.88 7.28
CA GLY A 112 -2.83 -10.57 7.48
C GLY A 112 -3.54 -10.02 6.25
N SER A 113 -4.07 -8.82 6.38
CA SER A 113 -4.42 -8.02 5.20
C SER A 113 -3.14 -7.50 4.53
N ASN A 114 -3.23 -7.23 3.21
CA ASN A 114 -2.21 -6.51 2.45
C ASN A 114 -2.71 -5.10 2.16
N GLY A 115 -3.27 -4.82 0.99
CA GLY A 115 -3.78 -3.51 0.60
C GLY A 115 -4.94 -3.05 1.48
N LEU A 116 -4.96 -1.75 1.75
CA LEU A 116 -6.02 -1.07 2.49
C LEU A 116 -6.60 0.05 1.63
N LEU A 117 -7.92 0.21 1.68
CA LEU A 117 -8.64 1.23 0.93
C LEU A 117 -9.71 1.90 1.79
N LEU A 118 -10.12 3.11 1.39
CA LEU A 118 -11.39 3.69 1.85
C LEU A 118 -12.46 3.43 0.80
N SER A 119 -13.60 2.92 1.24
CA SER A 119 -14.80 2.87 0.41
C SER A 119 -15.33 4.29 0.11
N PRO A 120 -16.21 4.46 -0.89
CA PRO A 120 -16.88 5.74 -1.12
C PRO A 120 -17.63 6.28 0.12
N GLU A 121 -17.99 5.40 1.06
CA GLU A 121 -18.65 5.74 2.33
C GLU A 121 -17.67 5.95 3.50
N ASN A 122 -16.37 6.12 3.21
CA ASN A 122 -15.28 6.29 4.18
C ASN A 122 -15.17 5.13 5.21
N LYS A 123 -15.40 3.90 4.77
CA LYS A 123 -15.16 2.69 5.57
C LYS A 123 -13.89 2.00 5.13
N LEU A 124 -13.20 1.37 6.08
CA LEU A 124 -11.98 0.62 5.78
C LEU A 124 -12.31 -0.68 5.03
N VAL A 125 -11.68 -0.85 3.88
CA VAL A 125 -11.74 -2.08 3.08
C VAL A 125 -10.35 -2.70 3.08
N LEU A 126 -10.30 -4.02 3.27
CA LEU A 126 -9.08 -4.79 3.42
C LEU A 126 -9.00 -5.88 2.36
N CYS A 127 -7.85 -5.98 1.71
CA CYS A 127 -7.47 -7.13 0.92
C CYS A 127 -6.93 -8.19 1.87
N GLN A 128 -7.75 -9.18 2.22
CA GLN A 128 -7.45 -10.16 3.27
C GLN A 128 -6.82 -11.42 2.68
N HIS A 129 -5.52 -11.60 2.86
CA HIS A 129 -4.81 -12.79 2.39
C HIS A 129 -5.32 -14.07 3.06
N GLY A 130 -5.38 -14.09 4.39
CA GLY A 130 -5.72 -15.28 5.15
C GLY A 130 -7.15 -15.80 4.94
N LEU A 131 -8.12 -14.92 4.73
CA LEU A 131 -9.51 -15.25 4.41
C LEU A 131 -9.77 -15.33 2.90
N ARG A 132 -8.81 -14.91 2.07
CA ARG A 132 -8.88 -14.94 0.61
C ARG A 132 -10.09 -14.17 0.09
N GLN A 133 -10.24 -12.92 0.55
CA GLN A 133 -11.41 -12.08 0.23
C GLN A 133 -11.08 -10.59 0.23
N ILE A 134 -11.96 -9.80 -0.36
CA ILE A 134 -12.06 -8.37 -0.10
C ILE A 134 -13.16 -8.18 0.94
N ALA A 135 -12.84 -7.48 2.02
CA ALA A 135 -13.77 -7.30 3.13
C ALA A 135 -13.82 -5.84 3.60
N LEU A 136 -15.00 -5.43 4.03
CA LEU A 136 -15.26 -4.12 4.62
C LEU A 136 -15.36 -4.26 6.13
N MET A 137 -14.57 -3.49 6.88
CA MET A 137 -14.70 -3.40 8.33
C MET A 137 -16.02 -2.71 8.68
N THR A 138 -16.82 -3.35 9.53
CA THR A 138 -18.17 -2.83 9.88
C THR A 138 -18.16 -1.87 11.06
N THR A 139 -17.09 -1.88 11.86
CA THR A 139 -16.93 -1.00 13.02
C THR A 139 -16.36 0.37 12.62
N PRO A 140 -16.53 1.42 13.46
CA PRO A 140 -15.98 2.74 13.19
C PRO A 140 -14.44 2.76 13.12
N LEU A 141 -13.87 3.71 12.35
CA LEU A 141 -12.42 3.86 12.19
C LEU A 141 -11.71 4.23 13.51
N ASN A 142 -12.38 4.92 14.42
CA ASN A 142 -11.86 5.30 15.74
C ASN A 142 -12.05 4.24 16.84
N ASP A 143 -12.80 3.16 16.56
CA ASP A 143 -12.96 1.97 17.43
C ASP A 143 -12.91 0.69 16.59
N PRO A 144 -11.77 0.39 15.92
CA PRO A 144 -11.66 -0.72 14.97
C PRO A 144 -11.74 -2.06 15.70
N LYS A 145 -12.53 -2.99 15.13
CA LYS A 145 -12.64 -4.38 15.59
C LYS A 145 -12.60 -5.32 14.40
N PRO A 146 -12.15 -6.57 14.55
CA PRO A 146 -12.08 -7.55 13.46
C PRO A 146 -13.47 -8.10 13.09
N GLU A 147 -14.37 -7.18 12.78
CA GLU A 147 -15.75 -7.44 12.35
C GLU A 147 -15.88 -7.03 10.89
N TYR A 148 -16.13 -7.99 10.01
CA TYR A 148 -16.04 -7.79 8.57
C TYR A 148 -17.32 -8.21 7.85
N LYS A 149 -17.68 -7.42 6.85
CA LYS A 149 -18.63 -7.82 5.79
C LYS A 149 -17.81 -8.21 4.57
N THR A 150 -17.92 -9.44 4.10
CA THR A 150 -17.35 -9.87 2.82
C THR A 150 -17.98 -9.07 1.68
N LEU A 151 -17.16 -8.40 0.86
CA LEU A 151 -17.60 -7.77 -0.37
C LEU A 151 -17.55 -8.79 -1.52
N THR A 152 -16.47 -9.57 -1.60
CA THR A 152 -16.33 -10.71 -2.50
C THR A 152 -15.26 -11.68 -1.97
N ASP A 153 -15.49 -12.98 -2.09
CA ASP A 153 -14.53 -14.05 -1.77
C ASP A 153 -14.40 -15.07 -2.91
N ARG A 154 -15.11 -14.83 -4.03
CA ARG A 154 -15.09 -15.70 -5.21
C ARG A 154 -15.00 -14.89 -6.49
N ASN A 155 -14.27 -15.46 -7.45
CA ASN A 155 -14.12 -14.89 -8.78
C ASN A 155 -15.38 -15.08 -9.65
N HIS A 156 -15.31 -14.65 -10.89
CA HIS A 156 -16.41 -14.72 -11.87
C HIS A 156 -16.82 -16.16 -12.25
N GLU A 157 -15.98 -17.16 -11.93
CA GLU A 157 -16.27 -18.59 -12.11
C GLU A 157 -16.79 -19.26 -10.84
N GLY A 158 -16.97 -18.50 -9.75
CA GLY A 158 -17.35 -19.03 -8.44
C GLY A 158 -16.22 -19.71 -7.66
N LYS A 159 -14.97 -19.65 -8.15
CA LYS A 159 -13.77 -20.16 -7.51
C LYS A 159 -13.25 -19.18 -6.46
N LYS A 160 -12.65 -19.70 -5.41
CA LYS A 160 -12.03 -18.87 -4.38
C LYS A 160 -10.81 -18.13 -4.90
N TYR A 161 -10.62 -16.87 -4.48
CA TYR A 161 -9.43 -16.11 -4.83
C TYR A 161 -8.16 -16.76 -4.32
N ASN A 162 -7.01 -16.42 -4.91
CA ASN A 162 -5.69 -16.80 -4.39
C ASN A 162 -5.45 -16.07 -3.05
N SER A 163 -5.20 -14.78 -3.11
CA SER A 163 -5.06 -13.88 -1.95
C SER A 163 -5.13 -12.43 -2.43
N PRO A 164 -6.32 -11.80 -2.44
CA PRO A 164 -6.46 -10.42 -2.90
C PRO A 164 -5.43 -9.49 -2.24
N ASN A 165 -4.69 -8.72 -3.08
CA ASN A 165 -3.48 -8.03 -2.65
C ASN A 165 -3.65 -6.52 -2.51
N ASP A 166 -3.94 -5.79 -3.59
CA ASP A 166 -4.15 -4.34 -3.57
C ASP A 166 -5.38 -3.97 -4.41
N GLY A 167 -5.87 -2.74 -4.30
CA GLY A 167 -7.04 -2.30 -5.03
C GLY A 167 -7.19 -0.79 -5.13
N CYS A 168 -8.13 -0.36 -5.98
CA CYS A 168 -8.52 1.04 -6.10
C CYS A 168 -9.99 1.16 -6.53
N TYR A 169 -10.68 2.16 -6.00
CA TYR A 169 -12.06 2.46 -6.38
C TYR A 169 -12.12 3.36 -7.61
N HIS A 170 -13.00 3.02 -8.53
CA HIS A 170 -13.40 3.89 -9.63
C HIS A 170 -14.60 4.77 -9.22
N LYS A 171 -14.77 5.91 -9.90
CA LYS A 171 -15.84 6.90 -9.62
C LYS A 171 -17.26 6.35 -9.73
N ASP A 172 -17.45 5.26 -10.49
CA ASP A 172 -18.75 4.58 -10.59
C ASP A 172 -19.06 3.71 -9.37
N GLY A 173 -18.13 3.61 -8.40
CA GLY A 173 -18.23 2.79 -7.20
C GLY A 173 -17.74 1.35 -7.37
N SER A 174 -17.24 0.97 -8.55
CA SER A 174 -16.59 -0.34 -8.72
C SER A 174 -15.19 -0.36 -8.11
N LEU A 175 -14.75 -1.53 -7.70
CA LEU A 175 -13.44 -1.79 -7.12
C LEU A 175 -12.61 -2.64 -8.07
N PHE A 176 -11.45 -2.15 -8.48
CA PHE A 176 -10.42 -2.94 -9.15
C PHE A 176 -9.47 -3.52 -8.09
N PHE A 177 -9.06 -4.77 -8.26
CA PHE A 177 -8.13 -5.41 -7.33
C PHE A 177 -7.31 -6.53 -8.00
N THR A 178 -6.20 -6.88 -7.38
CA THR A 178 -5.27 -7.91 -7.82
C THR A 178 -5.31 -9.13 -6.92
N ASP A 179 -5.02 -10.32 -7.47
CA ASP A 179 -5.16 -11.59 -6.76
C ASP A 179 -3.96 -12.55 -6.99
N PRO A 180 -2.74 -12.16 -6.58
CA PRO A 180 -1.58 -13.03 -6.64
C PRO A 180 -1.60 -14.08 -5.50
N PRO A 181 -0.74 -15.12 -5.55
CA PRO A 181 -0.80 -16.22 -4.58
C PRO A 181 0.07 -16.02 -3.33
N TYR A 182 0.44 -14.78 -2.95
CA TYR A 182 1.35 -14.53 -1.82
C TYR A 182 0.79 -15.00 -0.48
N GLY A 183 -0.50 -14.81 -0.25
CA GLY A 183 -1.17 -15.19 0.99
C GLY A 183 -1.53 -16.69 1.08
N LEU A 184 -1.20 -17.49 0.08
CA LEU A 184 -1.37 -18.94 0.15
C LEU A 184 -0.15 -19.59 0.83
N PRO A 185 -0.33 -20.53 1.78
CA PRO A 185 0.79 -21.17 2.49
C PRO A 185 1.83 -21.83 1.59
N GLY A 186 1.41 -22.40 0.48
CA GLY A 186 2.25 -23.00 -0.54
C GLY A 186 2.56 -22.08 -1.74
N GLY A 187 2.13 -20.81 -1.69
CA GLY A 187 2.28 -19.87 -2.80
C GLY A 187 1.55 -20.34 -4.06
N ALA A 188 2.21 -20.26 -5.21
CA ALA A 188 1.63 -20.67 -6.49
C ALA A 188 1.34 -22.19 -6.60
N ASP A 189 2.05 -22.99 -5.79
CA ASP A 189 1.92 -24.46 -5.73
C ASP A 189 1.01 -24.93 -4.58
N ASP A 190 0.25 -24.03 -3.98
CA ASP A 190 -0.63 -24.36 -2.86
C ASP A 190 -1.79 -25.28 -3.31
N GLU A 191 -1.97 -26.39 -2.60
CA GLU A 191 -2.99 -27.41 -2.91
C GLU A 191 -4.43 -26.88 -2.78
N THR A 192 -4.64 -25.77 -2.05
CA THR A 192 -5.95 -25.12 -1.89
C THR A 192 -6.26 -24.09 -2.97
N ARG A 193 -5.34 -23.88 -3.88
CA ARG A 193 -5.51 -22.97 -5.03
C ARG A 193 -6.57 -23.52 -5.98
N GLU A 194 -7.61 -22.71 -6.27
CA GLU A 194 -8.72 -23.12 -7.11
C GLU A 194 -8.59 -22.62 -8.57
N THR A 195 -7.65 -21.70 -8.84
CA THR A 195 -7.35 -21.16 -10.18
C THR A 195 -5.91 -21.44 -10.54
N ASP A 196 -5.61 -21.66 -11.82
CA ASP A 196 -4.26 -21.84 -12.36
C ASP A 196 -3.59 -20.52 -12.79
N TYR A 197 -4.26 -19.40 -12.60
CA TYR A 197 -3.81 -18.05 -12.91
C TYR A 197 -3.92 -17.10 -11.70
N SER A 198 -3.26 -15.96 -11.80
CA SER A 198 -3.43 -14.82 -10.89
C SER A 198 -4.24 -13.76 -11.63
N GLY A 199 -5.32 -13.28 -11.02
CA GLY A 199 -6.27 -12.41 -11.71
C GLY A 199 -6.09 -10.92 -11.37
N VAL A 200 -6.42 -10.08 -12.34
CA VAL A 200 -6.83 -8.70 -12.12
C VAL A 200 -8.33 -8.64 -12.31
N TYR A 201 -9.05 -8.14 -11.33
CA TYR A 201 -10.51 -8.18 -11.29
C TYR A 201 -11.14 -6.81 -11.12
N ARG A 202 -12.42 -6.71 -11.54
CA ARG A 202 -13.32 -5.62 -11.20
C ARG A 202 -14.54 -6.19 -10.48
N LEU A 203 -14.82 -5.67 -9.29
CA LEU A 203 -16.07 -5.85 -8.56
C LEU A 203 -16.93 -4.63 -8.82
N SER A 204 -18.03 -4.80 -9.52
CA SER A 204 -18.99 -3.72 -9.76
C SER A 204 -19.85 -3.42 -8.50
N LYS A 205 -20.46 -2.26 -8.47
CA LYS A 205 -21.29 -1.81 -7.33
C LYS A 205 -22.47 -2.75 -7.01
N ASP A 206 -22.98 -3.47 -8.01
CA ASP A 206 -24.04 -4.47 -7.88
C ASP A 206 -23.53 -5.87 -7.47
N GLY A 207 -22.22 -6.01 -7.21
CA GLY A 207 -21.60 -7.24 -6.72
C GLY A 207 -21.13 -8.20 -7.81
N LYS A 208 -21.22 -7.82 -9.10
CA LYS A 208 -20.69 -8.67 -10.19
C LYS A 208 -19.19 -8.58 -10.27
N VAL A 209 -18.52 -9.73 -10.27
CA VAL A 209 -17.08 -9.85 -10.51
C VAL A 209 -16.80 -10.08 -11.98
N THR A 210 -15.85 -9.37 -12.55
CA THR A 210 -15.37 -9.51 -13.93
C THR A 210 -13.86 -9.67 -13.92
N LEU A 211 -13.35 -10.65 -14.66
CA LEU A 211 -11.92 -10.82 -14.91
C LEU A 211 -11.46 -9.77 -15.94
N ILE A 212 -10.37 -9.08 -15.64
CA ILE A 212 -9.75 -8.10 -16.53
C ILE A 212 -8.52 -8.69 -17.22
N ASP A 213 -7.69 -9.38 -16.44
CA ASP A 213 -6.46 -10.00 -16.97
C ASP A 213 -6.10 -11.24 -16.14
N ASP A 214 -5.67 -12.30 -16.79
CA ASP A 214 -5.19 -13.57 -16.24
C ASP A 214 -3.77 -13.92 -16.70
N GLN A 215 -3.10 -12.99 -17.41
CA GLN A 215 -1.80 -13.24 -18.03
C GLN A 215 -0.62 -12.76 -17.18
N LEU A 216 -0.90 -12.04 -16.09
CA LEU A 216 0.12 -11.59 -15.16
C LEU A 216 0.36 -12.67 -14.10
N GLU A 217 1.62 -13.06 -13.92
CA GLU A 217 1.98 -14.14 -13.00
C GLU A 217 1.80 -13.72 -11.52
N ARG A 218 2.09 -12.46 -11.23
CA ARG A 218 2.02 -11.87 -9.88
C ARG A 218 1.53 -10.42 -9.94
N PRO A 219 0.27 -10.17 -10.39
CA PRO A 219 -0.28 -8.82 -10.37
C PRO A 219 -0.31 -8.34 -8.91
N ASN A 220 0.14 -7.09 -8.70
CA ASN A 220 0.37 -6.56 -7.36
C ASN A 220 -0.26 -5.17 -7.23
N GLY A 221 0.52 -4.12 -7.06
CA GLY A 221 0.01 -2.76 -6.94
C GLY A 221 -0.89 -2.35 -8.10
N ILE A 222 -1.95 -1.61 -7.78
CA ILE A 222 -2.95 -1.19 -8.75
C ILE A 222 -3.45 0.22 -8.43
N ALA A 223 -3.55 1.08 -9.45
CA ALA A 223 -4.04 2.45 -9.28
C ALA A 223 -4.66 2.99 -10.56
N LEU A 224 -5.56 3.97 -10.42
CA LEU A 224 -6.18 4.69 -11.53
C LEU A 224 -5.46 6.03 -11.79
N SER A 225 -5.42 6.44 -13.06
CA SER A 225 -5.07 7.82 -13.41
C SER A 225 -6.06 8.82 -12.80
N PRO A 226 -5.69 10.09 -12.60
CA PRO A 226 -6.59 11.09 -12.01
C PRO A 226 -7.91 11.27 -12.78
N ASP A 227 -7.90 11.15 -14.11
CA ASP A 227 -9.08 11.19 -14.95
C ASP A 227 -9.85 9.86 -15.00
N GLN A 228 -9.28 8.81 -14.35
CA GLN A 228 -9.81 7.45 -14.26
C GLN A 228 -10.03 6.75 -15.63
N LYS A 229 -9.27 7.15 -16.62
CA LYS A 229 -9.30 6.54 -17.97
C LYS A 229 -8.20 5.51 -18.19
N THR A 230 -7.25 5.40 -17.25
CA THR A 230 -6.19 4.40 -17.30
C THR A 230 -6.06 3.71 -15.95
N LEU A 231 -6.07 2.38 -15.97
CA LEU A 231 -5.75 1.54 -14.81
C LEU A 231 -4.32 1.03 -14.98
N TYR A 232 -3.48 1.27 -13.98
CA TYR A 232 -2.11 0.77 -13.94
C TYR A 232 -2.01 -0.42 -12.99
N VAL A 233 -1.29 -1.45 -13.42
CA VAL A 233 -1.06 -2.67 -12.62
C VAL A 233 0.41 -3.05 -12.69
N ALA A 234 1.02 -3.26 -11.52
CA ALA A 234 2.37 -3.81 -11.40
C ALA A 234 2.34 -5.34 -11.48
N ASN A 235 3.34 -5.94 -12.10
CA ASN A 235 3.58 -7.39 -12.06
C ASN A 235 4.93 -7.68 -11.39
N SER A 236 4.89 -8.29 -10.21
CA SER A 236 6.06 -8.60 -9.37
C SER A 236 6.67 -9.97 -9.72
N HIS A 237 6.93 -10.24 -11.00
CA HIS A 237 7.51 -11.51 -11.41
C HIS A 237 8.95 -11.36 -11.90
N GLY A 238 9.85 -12.25 -11.45
CA GLY A 238 11.29 -12.11 -11.69
C GLY A 238 11.71 -12.10 -13.16
N THR A 239 10.96 -12.76 -14.03
CA THR A 239 11.21 -12.83 -15.49
C THR A 239 10.24 -11.98 -16.31
N ASN A 240 9.31 -11.28 -15.67
CA ASN A 240 8.31 -10.42 -16.29
C ASN A 240 7.94 -9.26 -15.33
N ALA A 241 8.93 -8.46 -14.93
CA ALA A 241 8.77 -7.34 -14.02
C ALA A 241 8.36 -6.10 -14.82
N ILE A 242 7.06 -5.83 -14.86
CA ILE A 242 6.46 -4.79 -15.71
C ILE A 242 5.39 -3.99 -14.97
N TRP A 243 5.07 -2.82 -15.49
CA TRP A 243 3.80 -2.15 -15.24
C TRP A 243 2.96 -2.20 -16.52
N MET A 244 1.72 -2.62 -16.36
CA MET A 244 0.69 -2.58 -17.40
C MET A 244 -0.14 -1.32 -17.29
N ALA A 245 -0.63 -0.83 -18.41
CA ALA A 245 -1.64 0.22 -18.49
C ALA A 245 -2.83 -0.33 -19.30
N TYR A 246 -4.02 -0.24 -18.70
CA TYR A 246 -5.29 -0.63 -19.31
C TYR A 246 -6.10 0.63 -19.59
N ASP A 247 -6.45 0.86 -20.84
CA ASP A 247 -7.32 1.96 -21.22
C ASP A 247 -8.76 1.60 -20.86
N LEU A 248 -9.45 2.49 -20.15
CA LEU A 248 -10.81 2.27 -19.68
C LEU A 248 -11.82 3.09 -20.47
N ASN A 249 -13.01 2.54 -20.63
CA ASN A 249 -14.22 3.26 -20.99
C ASN A 249 -14.76 4.02 -19.76
N GLU A 250 -15.72 4.90 -19.96
CA GLU A 250 -16.33 5.68 -18.86
C GLU A 250 -17.05 4.81 -17.81
N ASP A 251 -17.51 3.62 -18.20
CA ASP A 251 -18.14 2.62 -17.33
C ASP A 251 -17.12 1.69 -16.64
N GLY A 252 -15.82 1.99 -16.76
CA GLY A 252 -14.74 1.20 -16.16
C GLY A 252 -14.45 -0.13 -16.86
N THR A 253 -15.05 -0.41 -18.01
CA THR A 253 -14.66 -1.59 -18.82
C THR A 253 -13.39 -1.33 -19.60
N VAL A 254 -12.57 -2.36 -19.77
CA VAL A 254 -11.29 -2.26 -20.48
C VAL A 254 -11.52 -2.28 -21.99
N LYS A 255 -10.93 -1.32 -22.70
CA LYS A 255 -10.93 -1.24 -24.18
C LYS A 255 -9.58 -1.56 -24.82
N GLY A 256 -8.50 -1.56 -24.06
CA GLY A 256 -7.16 -1.88 -24.54
C GLY A 256 -6.15 -2.01 -23.42
N LYS A 257 -5.02 -2.64 -23.70
CA LYS A 257 -3.90 -2.74 -22.75
C LYS A 257 -2.56 -2.63 -23.45
N ARG A 258 -1.55 -2.14 -22.73
CA ARG A 258 -0.16 -2.08 -23.17
C ARG A 258 0.79 -2.22 -22.00
N VAL A 259 2.01 -2.66 -22.27
CA VAL A 259 3.11 -2.54 -21.32
C VAL A 259 3.47 -1.05 -21.22
N LEU A 260 3.34 -0.47 -20.03
CA LEU A 260 3.77 0.89 -19.75
C LEU A 260 5.29 0.95 -19.65
N LYS A 261 5.87 0.02 -18.88
CA LYS A 261 7.32 -0.07 -18.68
C LYS A 261 7.74 -1.48 -18.30
N ASP A 262 8.84 -1.94 -18.89
CA ASP A 262 9.52 -3.19 -18.56
C ASP A 262 10.82 -2.89 -17.80
N VAL A 263 10.97 -3.51 -16.62
CA VAL A 263 12.16 -3.42 -15.78
C VAL A 263 12.76 -4.78 -15.44
N THR A 264 12.37 -5.82 -16.17
CA THR A 264 12.83 -7.20 -15.96
C THR A 264 14.37 -7.30 -15.89
N LYS A 265 15.07 -6.58 -16.75
CA LYS A 265 16.54 -6.52 -16.74
C LYS A 265 17.16 -5.83 -15.50
N ARG A 266 16.35 -5.16 -14.70
CA ARG A 266 16.77 -4.49 -13.46
C ARG A 266 16.58 -5.36 -12.23
N VAL A 267 15.78 -6.43 -12.32
CA VAL A 267 15.55 -7.38 -11.22
C VAL A 267 16.88 -7.96 -10.74
N GLY A 268 17.08 -7.97 -9.43
CA GLY A 268 18.30 -8.45 -8.80
C GLY A 268 19.51 -7.49 -8.85
N THR A 269 19.43 -6.37 -9.58
CA THR A 269 20.51 -5.36 -9.56
C THR A 269 20.49 -4.50 -8.29
N ARG A 270 19.30 -4.32 -7.71
CA ARG A 270 19.03 -3.66 -6.43
C ARG A 270 17.85 -4.37 -5.77
N LYS A 271 17.65 -4.16 -4.45
CA LYS A 271 16.45 -4.64 -3.74
C LYS A 271 15.19 -4.02 -4.34
N GLY A 272 14.11 -4.78 -4.39
CA GLY A 272 12.78 -4.33 -4.85
C GLY A 272 12.36 -4.90 -6.20
N MET A 273 11.07 -4.78 -6.44
CA MET A 273 10.33 -5.22 -7.62
C MET A 273 9.25 -4.19 -7.93
N PRO A 274 8.63 -4.22 -9.12
CA PRO A 274 7.33 -3.56 -9.29
C PRO A 274 6.33 -4.14 -8.29
N ASP A 275 5.88 -3.31 -7.34
CA ASP A 275 4.97 -3.69 -6.25
C ASP A 275 3.90 -2.61 -6.11
N GLY A 276 3.66 -2.02 -4.95
CA GLY A 276 2.67 -0.97 -4.78
C GLY A 276 2.96 0.31 -5.58
N LEU A 277 1.92 1.03 -5.96
CA LEU A 277 2.01 2.32 -6.64
C LEU A 277 0.86 3.24 -6.30
N LYS A 278 1.11 4.55 -6.36
CA LYS A 278 0.08 5.59 -6.29
C LYS A 278 0.39 6.70 -7.29
N ILE A 279 -0.63 7.41 -7.70
CA ILE A 279 -0.56 8.44 -8.72
C ILE A 279 -0.97 9.77 -8.11
N ASN A 280 -0.20 10.82 -8.35
CA ASN A 280 -0.55 12.16 -7.88
C ASN A 280 -1.58 12.83 -8.81
N ASP A 281 -2.10 13.98 -8.40
CA ASP A 281 -3.17 14.67 -9.13
C ASP A 281 -2.74 15.17 -10.51
N GLU A 282 -1.43 15.27 -10.78
CA GLU A 282 -0.85 15.63 -12.07
C GLU A 282 -0.58 14.42 -13.00
N GLY A 283 -0.84 13.18 -12.51
CA GLY A 283 -0.65 11.95 -13.26
C GLY A 283 0.73 11.31 -13.12
N TYR A 284 1.65 11.87 -12.33
CA TYR A 284 2.94 11.22 -12.07
C TYR A 284 2.76 9.99 -11.19
N ILE A 285 3.45 8.92 -11.56
CA ILE A 285 3.34 7.61 -10.93
C ILE A 285 4.52 7.44 -9.96
N PHE A 286 4.22 7.23 -8.68
CA PHE A 286 5.18 6.85 -7.66
C PHE A 286 5.02 5.34 -7.43
N ALA A 287 5.93 4.56 -8.02
CA ALA A 287 5.87 3.10 -8.05
C ALA A 287 7.08 2.48 -7.41
N THR A 288 6.88 1.50 -6.54
CA THR A 288 7.98 0.72 -6.00
C THR A 288 8.64 -0.13 -7.08
N ALA A 289 9.96 -0.25 -7.02
CA ALA A 289 10.77 -0.78 -8.09
C ALA A 289 12.16 -1.23 -7.57
N PRO A 290 13.01 -1.84 -8.41
CA PRO A 290 14.41 -2.09 -8.04
C PRO A 290 15.13 -0.82 -7.60
N GLY A 291 15.51 -0.76 -6.32
CA GLY A 291 16.23 0.34 -5.67
C GLY A 291 15.37 1.24 -4.77
N GLY A 292 14.04 1.15 -4.82
CA GLY A 292 13.16 1.97 -3.99
C GLY A 292 11.90 2.42 -4.73
N VAL A 293 11.55 3.70 -4.68
CA VAL A 293 10.38 4.23 -5.37
C VAL A 293 10.82 5.00 -6.62
N TRP A 294 10.39 4.55 -7.79
CA TRP A 294 10.56 5.25 -9.05
C TRP A 294 9.45 6.29 -9.23
N VAL A 295 9.84 7.46 -9.70
CA VAL A 295 8.89 8.48 -10.15
C VAL A 295 8.87 8.44 -11.67
N LEU A 296 7.70 8.13 -12.23
CA LEU A 296 7.48 8.06 -13.67
C LEU A 296 6.50 9.15 -14.09
N ASP A 297 6.65 9.62 -15.34
CA ASP A 297 5.59 10.40 -15.95
C ASP A 297 4.43 9.49 -16.43
N PRO A 298 3.30 10.05 -16.89
CA PRO A 298 2.15 9.24 -17.35
C PRO A 298 2.48 8.31 -18.53
N GLU A 299 3.52 8.59 -19.30
CA GLU A 299 3.99 7.79 -20.43
C GLU A 299 4.99 6.71 -20.02
N GLY A 300 5.35 6.64 -18.71
CA GLY A 300 6.26 5.65 -18.16
C GLY A 300 7.74 6.00 -18.27
N LYS A 301 8.09 7.25 -18.59
CA LYS A 301 9.48 7.72 -18.53
C LYS A 301 9.93 7.82 -17.09
N HIS A 302 11.09 7.24 -16.79
CA HIS A 302 11.68 7.27 -15.45
C HIS A 302 12.37 8.62 -15.20
N LEU A 303 11.82 9.40 -14.29
CA LEU A 303 12.30 10.75 -13.95
C LEU A 303 13.35 10.74 -12.84
N GLY A 304 13.28 9.77 -11.92
CA GLY A 304 14.21 9.63 -10.80
C GLY A 304 13.76 8.60 -9.79
N THR A 305 14.62 8.32 -8.82
CA THR A 305 14.39 7.29 -7.79
C THR A 305 14.57 7.86 -6.38
N ILE A 306 13.62 7.58 -5.51
CA ILE A 306 13.78 7.69 -4.07
C ILE A 306 14.37 6.35 -3.59
N VAL A 307 15.68 6.32 -3.35
CA VAL A 307 16.43 5.09 -3.04
C VAL A 307 16.27 4.74 -1.57
N THR A 308 15.52 3.70 -1.26
CA THR A 308 15.19 3.31 0.14
C THR A 308 16.23 2.39 0.78
N LYS A 309 17.11 1.74 0.01
CA LYS A 309 18.04 0.67 0.43
C LYS A 309 17.36 -0.60 0.97
N GLU A 310 16.07 -0.55 1.24
CA GLU A 310 15.23 -1.70 1.60
C GLU A 310 14.22 -2.02 0.48
N PHE A 311 13.57 -3.17 0.58
CA PHE A 311 12.48 -3.53 -0.33
C PHE A 311 11.29 -2.60 -0.08
N ALA A 312 11.11 -1.58 -0.92
CA ALA A 312 9.92 -0.78 -0.88
C ALA A 312 8.74 -1.61 -1.41
N SER A 313 7.70 -1.74 -0.60
CA SER A 313 6.51 -2.54 -0.92
C SER A 313 5.37 -1.67 -1.47
N ASN A 314 5.06 -0.53 -0.83
CA ASN A 314 3.97 0.35 -1.29
C ASN A 314 4.21 1.80 -0.85
N VAL A 315 3.34 2.70 -1.31
CA VAL A 315 3.40 4.13 -0.99
C VAL A 315 2.01 4.70 -0.71
N ALA A 316 1.96 5.79 0.05
CA ALA A 316 0.77 6.61 0.23
C ALA A 316 1.13 8.09 0.31
N PHE A 317 0.25 8.95 -0.20
CA PHE A 317 0.38 10.39 -0.03
C PHE A 317 -0.31 10.88 1.24
N SER A 318 0.23 11.93 1.86
CA SER A 318 -0.53 12.76 2.80
C SER A 318 -1.72 13.44 2.08
N PRO A 319 -2.74 13.91 2.81
CA PRO A 319 -3.88 14.59 2.20
C PRO A 319 -3.50 15.79 1.31
N ASP A 320 -2.51 16.56 1.72
CA ASP A 320 -1.99 17.73 0.99
C ASP A 320 -1.02 17.36 -0.14
N LYS A 321 -0.78 16.06 -0.37
CA LYS A 321 0.17 15.51 -1.36
C LYS A 321 1.63 15.95 -1.19
N LYS A 322 1.98 16.61 -0.08
CA LYS A 322 3.34 17.12 0.19
C LYS A 322 4.22 16.15 0.97
N THR A 323 3.71 14.98 1.31
CA THR A 323 4.48 13.91 1.96
C THR A 323 4.15 12.59 1.30
N LEU A 324 5.20 11.85 0.96
CA LEU A 324 5.10 10.45 0.54
C LEU A 324 5.49 9.58 1.72
N TYR A 325 4.60 8.71 2.16
CA TYR A 325 4.88 7.61 3.06
C TYR A 325 5.22 6.37 2.25
N ILE A 326 6.20 5.60 2.71
CA ILE A 326 6.69 4.41 2.01
C ILE A 326 6.77 3.27 3.03
N THR A 327 6.09 2.17 2.77
CA THR A 327 6.33 0.90 3.45
C THR A 327 7.53 0.22 2.81
N ALA A 328 8.52 -0.16 3.62
CA ALA A 328 9.79 -0.69 3.13
C ALA A 328 10.32 -1.78 4.07
N ASP A 329 9.96 -3.04 3.79
CA ASP A 329 10.33 -4.20 4.61
C ASP A 329 9.85 -4.01 6.08
N MET A 330 10.76 -3.77 7.00
CA MET A 330 10.49 -3.54 8.44
C MET A 330 10.39 -2.06 8.81
N LEU A 331 10.45 -1.14 7.84
CA LEU A 331 10.57 0.30 8.04
C LEU A 331 9.36 1.04 7.46
N LEU A 332 8.82 1.97 8.22
CA LEU A 332 7.95 3.02 7.70
C LEU A 332 8.79 4.27 7.43
N LEU A 333 8.80 4.70 6.18
CA LEU A 333 9.60 5.83 5.73
C LEU A 333 8.70 7.01 5.32
N ARG A 334 9.30 8.19 5.32
CA ARG A 334 8.66 9.42 4.87
C ARG A 334 9.62 10.27 4.03
N VAL A 335 9.08 10.90 2.98
CA VAL A 335 9.81 11.86 2.14
C VAL A 335 8.94 13.08 1.91
N LYS A 336 9.49 14.28 2.09
CA LYS A 336 8.80 15.54 1.75
C LYS A 336 8.83 15.74 0.24
N LEU A 337 7.66 15.98 -0.33
CA LEU A 337 7.43 16.38 -1.72
C LEU A 337 7.30 17.91 -1.83
N ARG A 338 7.21 18.41 -3.06
CA ARG A 338 7.00 19.85 -3.32
C ARG A 338 5.53 20.20 -3.48
#